data_4d8e65eb2020fa5fd92c9db656394d26
#
_entry.id   4d8e65eb2020fa5fd92c9db656394d26
#
_cell.length_a   1.000
_cell.length_b   1.000
_cell.length_c   1.000
_cell.angle_alpha   90.00
_cell.angle_beta   90.00
_cell.angle_gamma   90.00
#
_symmetry.space_group_name_H-M   'P 1'
#
loop_
_entity.id
_entity.type
_entity.pdbx_description
1 polymer ?
#
loop_
_entity_poly.entity_id
_entity_poly.type
_entity_poly.pdbx_seq_one_letter_code
_entity_poly.pdbx_strand_id
1 'polypeptide(L)'
;FSRPELAERLTSAGLFAQRWYQPFPDYKLPGAILTDRCFDQPDAVDLVDQLVGPPIDRSRMGGRITGDERAIHRQVVAAGMGTEMANSFLVVAATDKGVLDRRSDGDTLAWRFTGDRRRAHLRVRRITDGGVRRIDRRAIHRTEDGGRAGSWLHLRSPGGTADDYTTGPNLEQVALDRLRAGDINGVRTVLATWWTVAHRSATGRQVTDEEVHPFLPAGSRTVLPGDHLDLGLDNLVGPVEHPAEVLFVDDEWEATGGVDRDLAAMRTCWKLATAVVSGGTRHPWPTSTTVDKMAAKFYDLLPDVTGDPSIDHLHVAEAALRVEAIGGDIATHVAQLRAVGRRSVADRTVGDGHRSALRRRLATLKRLPGGELLATLVRRLR
;
A
#
# COMPACT_ATOMS: atom_id res chain seq x y z
N PHE A 1 18.17 17.36 10.33
CA PHE A 1 18.27 18.66 9.65
C PHE A 1 16.96 18.94 8.93
N SER A 2 16.51 20.20 9.00
CA SER A 2 15.47 20.70 8.11
C SER A 2 16.02 20.87 6.69
N ARG A 3 15.11 20.92 5.68
CA ARG A 3 15.53 21.18 4.29
C ARG A 3 16.30 22.49 4.15
N PRO A 4 15.86 23.64 4.72
CA PRO A 4 16.63 24.90 4.66
C PRO A 4 18.02 24.79 5.27
N GLU A 5 18.15 24.16 6.43
CA GLU A 5 19.45 23.98 7.10
C GLU A 5 20.43 23.14 6.26
N LEU A 6 19.93 22.05 5.64
CA LEU A 6 20.75 21.23 4.78
C LEU A 6 21.14 21.97 3.49
N ALA A 7 20.22 22.74 2.91
CA ALA A 7 20.47 23.57 1.75
C ALA A 7 21.58 24.62 2.01
N GLU A 8 21.54 25.29 3.17
CA GLU A 8 22.56 26.26 3.57
C GLU A 8 23.92 25.59 3.74
N ARG A 9 23.99 24.42 4.37
CA ARG A 9 25.24 23.66 4.51
C ARG A 9 25.86 23.26 3.17
N LEU A 10 24.99 22.77 2.23
CA LEU A 10 25.47 22.44 0.89
C LEU A 10 26.00 23.68 0.14
N THR A 11 25.30 24.80 0.23
CA THR A 11 25.69 26.06 -0.36
C THR A 11 27.02 26.54 0.24
N SER A 12 27.20 26.45 1.56
CA SER A 12 28.45 26.79 2.24
C SER A 12 29.61 25.88 1.83
N ALA A 13 29.32 24.65 1.40
CA ALA A 13 30.32 23.72 0.85
C ALA A 13 30.56 23.92 -0.66
N GLY A 14 30.03 24.98 -1.28
CA GLY A 14 30.20 25.26 -2.71
C GLY A 14 29.24 24.52 -3.64
N LEU A 15 28.23 23.83 -3.11
CA LEU A 15 27.24 23.12 -3.89
C LEU A 15 25.98 23.98 -4.06
N PHE A 16 26.06 24.96 -4.96
CA PHE A 16 25.06 26.00 -5.10
C PHE A 16 23.79 25.54 -5.85
N ALA A 17 23.96 24.63 -6.79
CA ALA A 17 22.84 24.06 -7.54
C ALA A 17 22.32 22.81 -6.81
N GLN A 18 21.05 22.81 -6.47
CA GLN A 18 20.45 21.74 -5.69
C GLN A 18 19.12 21.33 -6.32
N ARG A 19 18.86 20.02 -6.39
CA ARG A 19 17.58 19.44 -6.78
C ARG A 19 17.14 18.47 -5.71
N TRP A 20 15.92 18.66 -5.23
CA TRP A 20 15.40 17.96 -4.07
C TRP A 20 14.37 16.93 -4.48
N TYR A 21 14.36 15.83 -3.77
CA TYR A 21 13.42 14.75 -3.92
C TYR A 21 13.03 14.24 -2.55
N GLN A 22 11.83 13.66 -2.50
CA GLN A 22 11.29 13.08 -1.28
C GLN A 22 11.06 11.59 -1.48
N PRO A 23 11.99 10.74 -1.01
CA PRO A 23 11.82 9.31 -0.99
C PRO A 23 10.81 8.91 0.08
N PHE A 24 9.84 8.08 -0.29
CA PHE A 24 8.80 7.58 0.58
C PHE A 24 8.80 6.04 0.61
N PRO A 25 8.65 5.38 1.76
CA PRO A 25 8.47 5.92 3.12
C PRO A 25 9.75 6.50 3.73
N ASP A 26 10.92 6.13 3.24
CA ASP A 26 12.21 6.70 3.64
C ASP A 26 13.30 6.46 2.56
N TYR A 27 14.46 7.04 2.76
CA TYR A 27 15.58 6.97 1.78
C TYR A 27 16.23 5.59 1.67
N LYS A 28 16.04 4.68 2.63
CA LYS A 28 16.72 3.36 2.63
C LYS A 28 16.08 2.40 1.65
N LEU A 29 14.74 2.37 1.62
CA LEU A 29 13.96 1.51 0.75
C LEU A 29 12.74 2.27 0.21
N PRO A 30 12.96 3.23 -0.70
CA PRO A 30 11.85 4.02 -1.22
C PRO A 30 10.97 3.18 -2.14
N GLY A 31 9.67 3.16 -1.86
CA GLY A 31 8.65 2.67 -2.79
C GLY A 31 8.27 3.72 -3.83
N ALA A 32 8.43 5.01 -3.48
CA ALA A 32 8.27 6.14 -4.38
C ALA A 32 9.32 7.21 -4.11
N ILE A 33 9.65 7.98 -5.14
CA ILE A 33 10.46 9.20 -5.03
C ILE A 33 9.66 10.32 -5.71
N LEU A 34 9.30 11.35 -4.92
CA LEU A 34 8.52 12.49 -5.38
C LEU A 34 9.45 13.67 -5.68
N THR A 35 9.13 14.43 -6.72
CA THR A 35 9.77 15.71 -7.01
C THR A 35 9.03 16.85 -6.35
N ASP A 36 9.66 18.02 -6.19
CA ASP A 36 8.96 19.21 -5.71
C ASP A 36 7.75 19.56 -6.58
N ARG A 37 7.82 19.34 -7.91
CA ARG A 37 6.70 19.55 -8.84
C ARG A 37 5.45 18.73 -8.52
N CYS A 38 5.60 17.58 -7.86
CA CYS A 38 4.46 16.78 -7.42
C CYS A 38 3.59 17.56 -6.41
N PHE A 39 4.22 18.35 -5.55
CA PHE A 39 3.53 19.13 -4.51
C PHE A 39 2.98 20.45 -5.03
N ASP A 40 3.46 20.93 -6.19
CA ASP A 40 2.94 22.14 -6.85
C ASP A 40 1.68 21.85 -7.66
N GLN A 41 1.26 20.57 -7.75
CA GLN A 41 0.06 20.20 -8.51
C GLN A 41 -1.21 20.56 -7.74
N PRO A 42 -2.29 21.01 -8.42
CA PRO A 42 -3.57 21.33 -7.79
C PRO A 42 -4.19 20.14 -7.04
N ASP A 43 -3.93 18.92 -7.50
CA ASP A 43 -4.39 17.65 -6.94
C ASP A 43 -3.25 16.86 -6.29
N ALA A 44 -2.26 17.55 -5.72
CA ALA A 44 -1.10 16.94 -5.07
C ALA A 44 -1.49 15.90 -3.99
N VAL A 45 -2.60 16.11 -3.28
CA VAL A 45 -3.10 15.17 -2.28
C VAL A 45 -3.50 13.85 -2.92
N ASP A 46 -4.25 13.88 -4.02
CA ASP A 46 -4.70 12.68 -4.74
C ASP A 46 -3.50 11.95 -5.38
N LEU A 47 -2.55 12.70 -5.94
CA LEU A 47 -1.30 12.15 -6.43
C LEU A 47 -0.53 11.39 -5.35
N VAL A 48 -0.37 11.99 -4.18
CA VAL A 48 0.34 11.38 -3.05
C VAL A 48 -0.39 10.13 -2.56
N ASP A 49 -1.71 10.15 -2.48
CA ASP A 49 -2.52 8.99 -2.07
C ASP A 49 -2.34 7.79 -3.02
N GLN A 50 -2.11 8.03 -4.31
CA GLN A 50 -1.86 6.97 -5.29
C GLN A 50 -0.40 6.49 -5.31
N LEU A 51 0.54 7.41 -5.08
CA LEU A 51 1.97 7.12 -5.19
C LEU A 51 2.55 6.49 -3.92
N VAL A 52 2.00 6.89 -2.77
CA VAL A 52 2.47 6.45 -1.47
C VAL A 52 1.71 5.21 -1.05
N GLY A 53 2.40 4.08 -0.99
CA GLY A 53 1.81 2.82 -0.57
C GLY A 53 1.31 2.81 0.89
N PRO A 54 0.57 1.76 1.28
CA PRO A 54 0.09 1.60 2.64
C PRO A 54 1.26 1.58 3.64
N PRO A 55 1.00 1.89 4.92
CA PRO A 55 2.02 1.90 5.96
C PRO A 55 2.78 0.56 6.02
N ILE A 56 4.10 0.63 6.04
CA ILE A 56 4.92 -0.57 6.18
C ILE A 56 4.69 -1.18 7.56
N ASP A 57 4.42 -2.48 7.60
CA ASP A 57 4.38 -3.22 8.86
C ASP A 57 5.78 -3.36 9.46
N ARG A 58 6.16 -2.41 10.30
CA ARG A 58 7.43 -2.40 11.02
C ARG A 58 7.43 -3.26 12.29
N SER A 59 6.34 -3.95 12.61
CA SER A 59 6.24 -4.77 13.81
C SER A 59 7.31 -5.86 13.88
N ARG A 60 7.70 -6.40 12.73
CA ARG A 60 8.79 -7.37 12.61
C ARG A 60 10.17 -6.80 12.92
N MET A 61 10.34 -5.50 12.80
CA MET A 61 11.60 -4.80 13.11
C MET A 61 11.67 -4.32 14.55
N GLY A 62 10.74 -4.74 15.42
CA GLY A 62 10.63 -4.22 16.79
C GLY A 62 10.22 -2.74 16.84
N GLY A 63 9.92 -2.13 15.70
CA GLY A 63 9.46 -0.76 15.58
C GLY A 63 7.98 -0.67 15.95
N ARG A 64 7.64 0.40 16.67
CA ARG A 64 6.25 0.75 16.97
C ARG A 64 5.74 1.65 15.86
N ILE A 65 4.65 1.28 15.24
CA ILE A 65 3.94 2.20 14.37
C ILE A 65 3.06 3.04 15.27
N THR A 66 3.34 4.34 15.34
CA THR A 66 2.60 5.29 16.17
C THR A 66 1.44 5.93 15.42
N GLY A 67 1.33 5.70 14.11
CA GLY A 67 0.28 6.25 13.26
C GLY A 67 0.37 5.77 11.82
N ASP A 68 -0.56 6.19 11.01
CA ASP A 68 -0.56 6.00 9.56
C ASP A 68 0.33 7.07 8.92
N GLU A 69 1.55 6.68 8.52
CA GLU A 69 2.53 7.60 7.89
C GLU A 69 1.97 8.24 6.61
N ARG A 70 1.16 7.51 5.84
CA ARG A 70 0.49 8.01 4.65
C ARG A 70 -0.52 9.10 4.99
N ALA A 71 -1.36 8.87 6.00
CA ALA A 71 -2.33 9.87 6.46
C ALA A 71 -1.64 11.13 7.00
N ILE A 72 -0.53 10.99 7.72
CA ILE A 72 0.27 12.13 8.19
C ILE A 72 0.83 12.91 7.00
N HIS A 73 1.44 12.22 6.04
CA HIS A 73 2.02 12.86 4.86
C HIS A 73 0.97 13.57 4.01
N ARG A 74 -0.22 12.95 3.84
CA ARG A 74 -1.37 13.57 3.19
C ARG A 74 -1.77 14.88 3.83
N GLN A 75 -1.85 14.96 5.17
CA GLN A 75 -2.16 16.20 5.90
C GLN A 75 -1.07 17.26 5.70
N VAL A 76 0.19 16.86 5.67
CA VAL A 76 1.31 17.75 5.39
C VAL A 76 1.19 18.36 3.98
N VAL A 77 0.86 17.53 2.98
CA VAL A 77 0.65 18.00 1.61
C VAL A 77 -0.58 18.91 1.52
N ALA A 78 -1.70 18.54 2.13
CA ALA A 78 -2.92 19.35 2.17
C ALA A 78 -2.70 20.72 2.85
N ALA A 79 -1.75 20.80 3.78
CA ALA A 79 -1.35 22.05 4.43
C ALA A 79 -0.35 22.87 3.59
N GLY A 80 0.01 22.46 2.38
CA GLY A 80 1.01 23.11 1.53
C GLY A 80 2.46 22.95 2.00
N MET A 81 2.73 22.02 2.92
CA MET A 81 4.05 21.82 3.53
C MET A 81 4.79 20.60 2.96
N GLY A 82 4.31 20.05 1.85
CA GLY A 82 4.84 18.82 1.26
C GLY A 82 6.33 18.89 0.93
N THR A 83 6.82 20.03 0.49
CA THR A 83 8.26 20.22 0.16
C THR A 83 9.16 20.35 1.38
N GLU A 84 8.63 20.78 2.53
CA GLU A 84 9.42 21.11 3.73
C GLU A 84 9.42 19.99 4.77
N MET A 85 8.33 19.23 4.85
CA MET A 85 8.08 18.24 5.90
C MET A 85 8.02 16.81 5.32
N ALA A 86 9.12 16.35 4.75
CA ALA A 86 9.25 14.96 4.32
C ALA A 86 9.88 14.08 5.40
N ASN A 87 9.60 12.78 5.35
CA ASN A 87 10.25 11.79 6.22
C ASN A 87 11.77 11.73 6.00
N SER A 88 12.20 12.02 4.79
CA SER A 88 13.61 12.10 4.39
C SER A 88 13.74 12.88 3.09
N PHE A 89 14.94 13.36 2.85
CA PHE A 89 15.29 14.07 1.62
C PHE A 89 16.39 13.31 0.87
N LEU A 90 16.28 13.33 -0.46
CA LEU A 90 17.35 12.99 -1.37
C LEU A 90 17.70 14.28 -2.14
N VAL A 91 18.94 14.68 -2.11
CA VAL A 91 19.41 15.87 -2.81
C VAL A 91 20.50 15.53 -3.81
N VAL A 92 20.34 16.02 -5.04
CA VAL A 92 21.40 16.03 -6.04
C VAL A 92 21.94 17.46 -6.09
N ALA A 93 23.20 17.62 -5.76
CA ALA A 93 23.83 18.93 -5.67
C ALA A 93 25.06 19.02 -6.59
N ALA A 94 25.29 20.21 -7.14
CA ALA A 94 26.43 20.50 -7.99
C ALA A 94 26.96 21.91 -7.72
N THR A 95 28.19 22.14 -8.12
CA THR A 95 28.84 23.50 -8.08
C THR A 95 28.27 24.42 -9.14
N ASP A 96 27.73 23.87 -10.24
CA ASP A 96 27.19 24.61 -11.39
C ASP A 96 25.78 24.09 -11.75
N LYS A 97 24.87 25.04 -11.96
CA LYS A 97 23.48 24.75 -12.37
C LYS A 97 23.41 24.02 -13.72
N GLY A 98 24.27 24.36 -14.66
CA GLY A 98 24.31 23.72 -15.98
C GLY A 98 24.60 22.23 -15.92
N VAL A 99 25.26 21.75 -14.85
CA VAL A 99 25.45 20.29 -14.61
C VAL A 99 24.11 19.60 -14.29
N LEU A 100 23.28 20.23 -13.46
CA LEU A 100 21.95 19.69 -13.13
C LEU A 100 20.98 19.81 -14.30
N ASP A 101 21.04 20.92 -15.04
CA ASP A 101 20.11 21.18 -16.14
C ASP A 101 20.30 20.17 -17.29
N ARG A 102 21.53 19.71 -17.55
CA ARG A 102 21.81 18.65 -18.52
C ARG A 102 21.21 17.30 -18.14
N ARG A 103 20.88 17.10 -16.88
CA ARG A 103 20.23 15.90 -16.32
C ARG A 103 18.86 16.25 -15.78
N SER A 104 18.12 17.09 -16.50
CA SER A 104 16.79 17.51 -16.10
C SER A 104 15.86 16.33 -15.98
N ASP A 105 15.04 16.33 -14.92
CA ASP A 105 13.92 15.38 -14.78
C ASP A 105 12.74 15.76 -15.67
N GLY A 106 12.85 16.91 -16.36
CA GLY A 106 11.82 17.44 -17.24
C GLY A 106 10.51 17.69 -16.49
N ASP A 107 9.48 17.06 -16.97
CA ASP A 107 8.11 17.11 -16.46
C ASP A 107 7.78 16.00 -15.44
N THR A 108 8.80 15.33 -14.90
CA THR A 108 8.61 14.23 -13.95
C THR A 108 8.03 14.72 -12.63
N LEU A 109 6.94 14.08 -12.20
CA LEU A 109 6.32 14.28 -10.89
C LEU A 109 6.86 13.27 -9.87
N ALA A 110 6.99 12.00 -10.28
CA ALA A 110 7.41 10.95 -9.38
C ALA A 110 7.97 9.72 -10.12
N TRP A 111 8.71 8.91 -9.37
CA TRP A 111 9.01 7.52 -9.71
C TRP A 111 8.41 6.62 -8.65
N ARG A 112 7.77 5.52 -9.08
CA ARG A 112 7.28 4.46 -8.21
C ARG A 112 8.01 3.16 -8.55
N PHE A 113 8.50 2.47 -7.53
CA PHE A 113 9.23 1.23 -7.67
C PHE A 113 8.38 0.07 -7.21
N THR A 114 8.41 -1.04 -7.95
CA THR A 114 7.84 -2.29 -7.47
C THR A 114 8.87 -2.94 -6.55
N GLY A 115 8.56 -3.02 -5.26
CA GLY A 115 9.38 -3.74 -4.28
C GLY A 115 8.99 -5.21 -4.19
N ASP A 116 9.78 -6.00 -3.45
CA ASP A 116 9.47 -7.37 -3.05
C ASP A 116 8.92 -8.26 -4.19
N ARG A 117 9.51 -8.17 -5.38
CA ARG A 117 9.14 -8.98 -6.54
C ARG A 117 10.35 -9.77 -7.07
N ARG A 118 10.09 -10.85 -7.79
CA ARG A 118 11.14 -11.52 -8.56
C ARG A 118 11.83 -10.53 -9.49
N ARG A 119 13.12 -10.74 -9.73
CA ARG A 119 13.93 -9.84 -10.56
C ARG A 119 13.29 -9.55 -11.93
N ALA A 120 12.66 -10.56 -12.54
CA ALA A 120 11.93 -10.43 -13.81
C ALA A 120 10.72 -9.50 -13.74
N HIS A 121 10.13 -9.32 -12.54
CA HIS A 121 8.93 -8.53 -12.31
C HIS A 121 9.21 -7.14 -11.76
N LEU A 122 10.49 -6.77 -11.57
CA LEU A 122 10.84 -5.44 -11.09
C LEU A 122 10.59 -4.39 -12.18
N ARG A 123 9.85 -3.38 -11.82
CA ARG A 123 9.46 -2.26 -12.69
C ARG A 123 9.76 -0.93 -12.00
N VAL A 124 10.05 0.07 -12.80
CA VAL A 124 9.97 1.47 -12.43
C VAL A 124 8.84 2.11 -13.23
N ARG A 125 8.00 2.86 -12.56
CA ARG A 125 6.92 3.66 -13.14
C ARG A 125 7.32 5.11 -12.98
N ARG A 126 7.41 5.84 -14.09
CA ARG A 126 7.69 7.28 -14.09
C ARG A 126 6.41 8.00 -14.44
N ILE A 127 5.98 8.90 -13.58
CA ILE A 127 4.82 9.76 -13.80
C ILE A 127 5.31 11.13 -14.24
N THR A 128 4.77 11.63 -15.33
CA THR A 128 5.12 12.92 -15.92
C THR A 128 3.87 13.77 -16.12
N ASP A 129 4.06 15.10 -16.17
CA ASP A 129 3.02 16.06 -16.51
C ASP A 129 3.58 17.10 -17.49
N GLY A 130 3.38 16.84 -18.77
CA GLY A 130 3.71 17.74 -19.88
C GLY A 130 2.47 18.42 -20.46
N GLY A 131 1.44 18.67 -19.64
CA GLY A 131 0.12 19.13 -20.05
C GLY A 131 -0.92 18.01 -20.09
N VAL A 132 -0.47 16.79 -20.32
CA VAL A 132 -1.24 15.55 -20.09
C VAL A 132 -0.40 14.65 -19.21
N ARG A 133 -0.99 14.12 -18.16
CA ARG A 133 -0.30 13.19 -17.27
C ARG A 133 -0.17 11.83 -17.90
N ARG A 134 1.02 11.28 -17.79
CA ARG A 134 1.36 9.98 -18.35
C ARG A 134 2.15 9.13 -17.36
N ILE A 135 1.99 7.82 -17.50
CA ILE A 135 2.78 6.82 -16.79
C ILE A 135 3.59 6.00 -17.78
N ASP A 136 4.92 6.05 -17.63
CA ASP A 136 5.87 5.22 -18.37
C ASP A 136 6.30 4.07 -17.46
N ARG A 137 6.07 2.83 -17.88
CA ARG A 137 6.40 1.61 -17.14
C ARG A 137 7.60 0.94 -17.78
N ARG A 138 8.68 0.77 -17.04
CA ARG A 138 9.90 0.15 -17.55
C ARG A 138 10.33 -1.03 -16.69
N ALA A 139 10.75 -2.11 -17.34
CA ALA A 139 11.45 -3.19 -16.67
C ALA A 139 12.83 -2.71 -16.20
N ILE A 140 13.19 -3.00 -14.95
CA ILE A 140 14.52 -2.69 -14.41
C ILE A 140 15.56 -3.64 -15.00
N HIS A 141 15.17 -4.88 -15.28
CA HIS A 141 16.01 -5.88 -15.91
C HIS A 141 15.37 -6.35 -17.21
N ARG A 142 16.13 -6.40 -18.27
CA ARG A 142 15.74 -7.13 -19.47
C ARG A 142 15.87 -8.62 -19.16
N THR A 143 14.76 -9.31 -19.13
CA THR A 143 14.71 -10.78 -19.06
C THR A 143 14.15 -11.26 -20.37
N GLU A 144 14.82 -12.25 -20.96
CA GLU A 144 14.32 -12.94 -22.15
C GLU A 144 13.12 -13.83 -21.84
N ASP A 145 12.89 -14.15 -20.55
CA ASP A 145 11.80 -15.00 -20.09
C ASP A 145 10.69 -14.19 -19.46
N GLY A 146 9.68 -13.85 -20.26
CA GLY A 146 8.48 -13.10 -19.85
C GLY A 146 7.45 -13.89 -19.05
N GLY A 147 7.77 -15.05 -18.52
CA GLY A 147 6.86 -15.86 -17.72
C GLY A 147 7.30 -17.31 -17.63
N ARG A 148 6.97 -17.94 -16.53
CA ARG A 148 7.16 -19.39 -16.38
C ARG A 148 6.14 -20.10 -17.27
N ALA A 149 6.57 -20.92 -18.18
CA ALA A 149 5.67 -21.72 -19.01
C ALA A 149 4.70 -22.50 -18.10
N GLY A 150 3.39 -22.38 -18.34
CA GLY A 150 2.35 -23.01 -17.52
C GLY A 150 1.95 -22.25 -16.26
N SER A 151 2.44 -21.02 -16.04
CA SER A 151 1.93 -20.16 -14.97
C SER A 151 0.52 -19.65 -15.30
N TRP A 152 -0.35 -19.65 -14.30
CA TRP A 152 -1.68 -19.03 -14.38
C TRP A 152 -1.64 -17.51 -14.27
N LEU A 153 -0.49 -16.94 -13.85
CA LEU A 153 -0.28 -15.52 -13.64
C LEU A 153 0.67 -14.95 -14.68
N HIS A 154 0.24 -13.90 -15.33
CA HIS A 154 1.02 -13.17 -16.32
C HIS A 154 1.22 -11.72 -15.89
N LEU A 155 2.41 -11.18 -16.18
CA LEU A 155 2.66 -9.76 -16.07
C LEU A 155 2.41 -9.15 -17.45
N ARG A 156 1.41 -8.29 -17.57
CA ARG A 156 1.13 -7.59 -18.83
C ARG A 156 2.37 -6.77 -19.21
N SER A 157 2.83 -6.97 -20.41
CA SER A 157 3.93 -6.16 -20.96
C SER A 157 3.44 -4.72 -21.06
N PRO A 158 4.17 -3.74 -20.51
CA PRO A 158 3.86 -2.36 -20.79
C PRO A 158 3.91 -2.16 -22.30
N GLY A 159 2.85 -1.66 -22.89
CA GLY A 159 2.88 -1.18 -24.27
C GLY A 159 4.03 -0.20 -24.39
N GLY A 160 4.73 -0.17 -25.53
CA GLY A 160 5.91 0.69 -25.72
C GLY A 160 5.64 2.20 -25.70
N THR A 161 4.43 2.60 -25.36
CA THR A 161 3.96 4.00 -25.22
C THR A 161 3.57 4.26 -23.77
N ALA A 162 3.80 5.48 -23.30
CA ALA A 162 3.30 5.90 -22.01
C ALA A 162 1.76 5.98 -22.03
N ASP A 163 1.12 5.38 -21.04
CA ASP A 163 -0.33 5.42 -20.86
C ASP A 163 -0.74 6.72 -20.16
N ASP A 164 -2.00 7.11 -20.34
CA ASP A 164 -2.56 8.22 -19.59
C ASP A 164 -2.62 7.88 -18.11
N TYR A 165 -2.26 8.85 -17.27
CA TYR A 165 -2.27 8.70 -15.82
C TYR A 165 -3.41 9.52 -15.23
N THR A 166 -4.42 8.81 -14.73
CA THR A 166 -5.57 9.44 -14.09
C THR A 166 -5.33 9.63 -12.61
N THR A 167 -5.60 10.83 -12.13
CA THR A 167 -5.64 11.16 -10.70
C THR A 167 -7.07 11.41 -10.26
N GLY A 168 -7.32 11.21 -8.99
CA GLY A 168 -8.61 11.43 -8.36
C GLY A 168 -8.65 10.82 -6.98
N PRO A 169 -9.75 10.97 -6.24
CA PRO A 169 -9.91 10.36 -4.92
C PRO A 169 -9.67 8.86 -4.99
N ASN A 170 -8.69 8.36 -4.22
CA ASN A 170 -8.42 6.94 -4.08
C ASN A 170 -9.46 6.30 -3.17
N LEU A 171 -10.16 5.25 -3.63
CA LEU A 171 -11.29 4.68 -2.89
C LEU A 171 -10.88 4.07 -1.54
N GLU A 172 -9.67 3.51 -1.41
CA GLU A 172 -9.19 3.03 -0.11
C GLU A 172 -9.05 4.18 0.89
N GLN A 173 -8.48 5.32 0.45
CA GLN A 173 -8.36 6.49 1.32
C GLN A 173 -9.72 7.06 1.73
N VAL A 174 -10.67 7.13 0.78
CA VAL A 174 -12.05 7.54 1.09
C VAL A 174 -12.66 6.61 2.14
N ALA A 175 -12.52 5.30 1.99
CA ALA A 175 -13.02 4.32 2.97
C ALA A 175 -12.36 4.51 4.35
N LEU A 176 -11.05 4.73 4.41
CA LEU A 176 -10.31 4.98 5.66
C LEU A 176 -10.73 6.29 6.32
N ASP A 177 -10.99 7.35 5.55
CA ASP A 177 -11.47 8.64 6.07
C ASP A 177 -12.90 8.51 6.62
N ARG A 178 -13.80 7.77 5.95
CA ARG A 178 -15.14 7.45 6.46
C ARG A 178 -15.07 6.67 7.77
N LEU A 179 -14.15 5.69 7.87
CA LEU A 179 -13.93 4.95 9.13
C LEU A 179 -13.44 5.85 10.26
N ARG A 180 -12.48 6.75 10.00
CA ARG A 180 -11.98 7.72 11.00
C ARG A 180 -13.09 8.62 11.51
N ALA A 181 -14.01 9.00 10.63
CA ALA A 181 -15.20 9.79 10.96
C ALA A 181 -16.31 8.98 11.66
N GLY A 182 -16.20 7.63 11.73
CA GLY A 182 -17.22 6.76 12.27
C GLY A 182 -18.40 6.52 11.31
N ASP A 183 -18.27 6.90 10.05
CA ASP A 183 -19.30 6.82 9.01
C ASP A 183 -19.29 5.45 8.31
N ILE A 184 -19.93 4.45 8.89
CA ILE A 184 -20.06 3.11 8.33
C ILE A 184 -20.95 3.08 7.07
N ASN A 185 -21.92 3.97 6.98
CA ASN A 185 -22.74 4.05 5.77
C ASN A 185 -21.92 4.58 4.59
N GLY A 186 -21.04 5.54 4.83
CA GLY A 186 -20.08 5.99 3.83
C GLY A 186 -19.14 4.88 3.38
N VAL A 187 -18.67 4.01 4.30
CA VAL A 187 -17.87 2.82 3.94
C VAL A 187 -18.69 1.85 3.08
N ARG A 188 -19.96 1.61 3.44
CA ARG A 188 -20.87 0.79 2.61
C ARG A 188 -21.01 1.35 1.20
N THR A 189 -21.12 2.69 1.06
CA THR A 189 -21.19 3.33 -0.26
C THR A 189 -19.92 3.09 -1.07
N VAL A 190 -18.74 3.23 -0.47
CA VAL A 190 -17.45 2.94 -1.16
C VAL A 190 -17.39 1.49 -1.63
N LEU A 191 -17.77 0.55 -0.77
CA LEU A 191 -17.80 -0.89 -1.12
C LEU A 191 -18.85 -1.21 -2.19
N ALA A 192 -20.01 -0.54 -2.18
CA ALA A 192 -21.01 -0.66 -3.21
C ALA A 192 -20.52 -0.09 -4.56
N THR A 193 -19.72 0.97 -4.54
CA THR A 193 -19.06 1.50 -5.73
C THR A 193 -18.08 0.48 -6.31
N TRP A 194 -17.23 -0.10 -5.48
CA TRP A 194 -16.34 -1.20 -5.89
C TRP A 194 -17.13 -2.36 -6.51
N TRP A 195 -18.22 -2.78 -5.85
CA TRP A 195 -19.08 -3.85 -6.34
C TRP A 195 -19.68 -3.55 -7.72
N THR A 196 -20.13 -2.30 -7.92
CA THR A 196 -20.67 -1.84 -9.21
C THR A 196 -19.60 -1.88 -10.31
N VAL A 197 -18.37 -1.47 -10.00
CA VAL A 197 -17.24 -1.53 -10.95
C VAL A 197 -16.92 -2.99 -11.31
N ALA A 198 -16.81 -3.86 -10.32
CA ALA A 198 -16.58 -5.28 -10.53
C ALA A 198 -17.72 -5.95 -11.33
N HIS A 199 -18.98 -5.63 -11.00
CA HIS A 199 -20.13 -6.23 -11.64
C HIS A 199 -20.24 -5.86 -13.13
N ARG A 200 -19.85 -4.66 -13.54
CA ARG A 200 -19.85 -4.26 -14.97
C ARG A 200 -18.97 -5.14 -15.85
N SER A 201 -17.88 -5.63 -15.29
CA SER A 201 -16.90 -6.45 -16.01
C SER A 201 -17.14 -7.95 -15.82
N ALA A 202 -18.05 -8.33 -14.92
CA ALA A 202 -18.29 -9.72 -14.56
C ALA A 202 -19.11 -10.45 -15.62
N THR A 203 -18.76 -11.71 -15.87
CA THR A 203 -19.50 -12.61 -16.75
C THR A 203 -19.97 -13.84 -15.99
N GLY A 204 -21.25 -14.22 -16.21
CA GLY A 204 -21.76 -15.51 -15.74
C GLY A 204 -21.31 -16.62 -16.68
N ARG A 205 -20.47 -17.56 -16.18
CA ARG A 205 -20.03 -18.72 -16.97
C ARG A 205 -19.64 -19.90 -16.10
N GLN A 206 -19.53 -21.06 -16.71
CA GLN A 206 -18.89 -22.20 -16.07
C GLN A 206 -17.38 -22.15 -16.31
N VAL A 207 -16.61 -22.49 -15.28
CA VAL A 207 -15.16 -22.63 -15.33
C VAL A 207 -14.82 -24.06 -15.70
N THR A 208 -13.95 -24.25 -16.69
CA THR A 208 -13.45 -25.58 -17.08
C THR A 208 -12.31 -26.00 -16.16
N ASP A 209 -12.05 -27.30 -16.05
CA ASP A 209 -10.97 -27.83 -15.20
C ASP A 209 -9.58 -27.28 -15.59
N GLU A 210 -9.39 -26.95 -16.88
CA GLU A 210 -8.13 -26.39 -17.39
C GLU A 210 -7.89 -24.93 -16.98
N GLU A 211 -8.98 -24.21 -16.64
CA GLU A 211 -8.92 -22.81 -16.19
C GLU A 211 -8.74 -22.68 -14.68
N VAL A 212 -8.87 -23.80 -13.93
CA VAL A 212 -8.83 -23.74 -12.46
C VAL A 212 -7.45 -23.30 -11.96
N HIS A 213 -7.45 -22.28 -11.15
CA HIS A 213 -6.26 -21.78 -10.44
C HIS A 213 -6.68 -21.16 -9.08
N PRO A 214 -5.74 -20.75 -8.20
CA PRO A 214 -6.08 -20.32 -6.84
C PRO A 214 -7.13 -19.20 -6.73
N PHE A 215 -7.20 -18.28 -7.70
CA PHE A 215 -8.21 -17.22 -7.75
C PHE A 215 -9.42 -17.54 -8.64
N LEU A 216 -9.46 -18.71 -9.27
CA LEU A 216 -10.58 -19.19 -10.06
C LEU A 216 -10.85 -20.65 -9.71
N PRO A 217 -11.43 -20.95 -8.53
CA PRO A 217 -11.71 -22.31 -8.11
C PRO A 217 -12.79 -22.98 -8.98
N ALA A 218 -12.75 -24.31 -9.04
CA ALA A 218 -13.82 -25.08 -9.66
C ALA A 218 -15.17 -24.71 -9.04
N GLY A 219 -16.18 -24.53 -9.89
CA GLY A 219 -17.54 -24.15 -9.46
C GLY A 219 -17.78 -22.63 -9.35
N SER A 220 -16.79 -21.79 -9.63
CA SER A 220 -17.02 -20.34 -9.80
C SER A 220 -18.06 -20.08 -10.88
N ARG A 221 -19.02 -19.20 -10.59
CA ARG A 221 -20.13 -18.89 -11.50
C ARG A 221 -20.10 -17.49 -12.07
N THR A 222 -19.47 -16.58 -11.37
CA THR A 222 -19.31 -15.18 -11.78
C THR A 222 -17.84 -14.85 -11.83
N VAL A 223 -17.35 -14.57 -13.02
CA VAL A 223 -15.91 -14.43 -13.31
C VAL A 223 -15.63 -13.02 -13.78
N LEU A 224 -14.65 -12.38 -13.17
CA LEU A 224 -14.05 -11.12 -13.62
C LEU A 224 -12.98 -11.40 -14.69
N PRO A 225 -12.68 -10.45 -15.59
CA PRO A 225 -11.52 -10.53 -16.47
C PRO A 225 -10.22 -10.78 -15.68
N GLY A 226 -9.25 -11.41 -16.32
CA GLY A 226 -7.98 -11.77 -15.66
C GLY A 226 -7.15 -10.58 -15.20
N ASP A 227 -7.22 -9.46 -15.93
CA ASP A 227 -6.57 -8.20 -15.59
C ASP A 227 -7.20 -7.50 -14.35
N HIS A 228 -8.34 -7.97 -13.88
CA HIS A 228 -8.99 -7.54 -12.64
C HIS A 228 -8.48 -8.29 -11.40
N LEU A 229 -7.42 -9.08 -11.52
CA LEU A 229 -6.81 -9.79 -10.39
C LEU A 229 -6.48 -8.86 -9.22
N ASP A 230 -6.03 -7.65 -9.49
CA ASP A 230 -5.70 -6.66 -8.46
C ASP A 230 -6.73 -5.52 -8.34
N LEU A 231 -7.99 -5.81 -8.66
CA LEU A 231 -9.11 -4.88 -8.52
C LEU A 231 -9.41 -4.64 -7.03
N GLY A 232 -8.53 -3.90 -6.35
CA GLY A 232 -8.71 -3.46 -4.96
C GLY A 232 -9.14 -2.00 -4.87
N LEU A 233 -9.62 -1.57 -3.69
CA LEU A 233 -9.95 -0.16 -3.46
C LEU A 233 -8.74 0.76 -3.64
N ASP A 234 -7.54 0.27 -3.36
CA ASP A 234 -6.26 0.98 -3.54
C ASP A 234 -5.92 1.24 -5.01
N ASN A 235 -6.53 0.51 -5.94
CA ASN A 235 -6.35 0.63 -7.38
C ASN A 235 -7.56 1.25 -8.10
N LEU A 236 -8.53 1.78 -7.35
CA LEU A 236 -9.68 2.51 -7.89
C LEU A 236 -9.58 4.00 -7.56
N VAL A 237 -9.78 4.83 -8.58
CA VAL A 237 -9.77 6.29 -8.45
C VAL A 237 -11.01 6.89 -9.10
N GLY A 238 -11.58 7.88 -8.46
CA GLY A 238 -12.75 8.59 -8.96
C GLY A 238 -13.78 8.92 -7.87
N PRO A 239 -14.85 9.62 -8.24
CA PRO A 239 -15.91 10.02 -7.32
C PRO A 239 -16.75 8.81 -6.90
N VAL A 240 -16.86 8.59 -5.59
CA VAL A 240 -17.63 7.45 -5.03
C VAL A 240 -19.11 7.53 -5.39
N GLU A 241 -19.64 8.74 -5.50
CA GLU A 241 -21.04 9.01 -5.82
C GLU A 241 -21.38 8.73 -7.29
N HIS A 242 -20.36 8.64 -8.14
CA HIS A 242 -20.50 8.39 -9.58
C HIS A 242 -19.71 7.15 -10.01
N PRO A 243 -20.17 5.94 -9.69
CA PRO A 243 -19.43 4.70 -9.98
C PRO A 243 -19.05 4.55 -11.47
N ALA A 244 -19.80 5.20 -12.38
CA ALA A 244 -19.51 5.18 -13.83
C ALA A 244 -18.18 5.86 -14.17
N GLU A 245 -17.74 6.83 -13.36
CA GLU A 245 -16.53 7.62 -13.57
C GLU A 245 -15.33 7.05 -12.81
N VAL A 246 -15.55 5.99 -11.99
CA VAL A 246 -14.46 5.32 -11.27
C VAL A 246 -13.68 4.45 -12.23
N LEU A 247 -12.36 4.64 -12.23
CA LEU A 247 -11.41 3.95 -13.09
C LEU A 247 -10.52 3.00 -12.28
N PHE A 248 -10.25 1.86 -12.88
CA PHE A 248 -9.24 0.91 -12.42
C PHE A 248 -7.89 1.28 -13.05
N VAL A 249 -6.88 1.57 -12.21
CA VAL A 249 -5.61 2.18 -12.65
C VAL A 249 -4.39 1.27 -12.56
N ASP A 250 -4.51 0.06 -12.04
CA ASP A 250 -3.39 -0.90 -11.94
C ASP A 250 -3.79 -2.31 -12.41
N ASP A 251 -3.77 -2.49 -13.73
CA ASP A 251 -4.07 -3.73 -14.45
C ASP A 251 -2.80 -4.52 -14.83
N GLU A 252 -1.72 -4.37 -14.04
CA GLU A 252 -0.40 -4.94 -14.37
C GLU A 252 -0.37 -6.47 -14.38
N TRP A 253 -1.20 -7.10 -13.54
CA TRP A 253 -1.29 -8.55 -13.42
C TRP A 253 -2.52 -9.11 -14.11
N GLU A 254 -2.33 -10.21 -14.81
CA GLU A 254 -3.41 -10.92 -15.50
C GLU A 254 -3.42 -12.40 -15.10
N ALA A 255 -4.57 -12.88 -14.65
CA ALA A 255 -4.82 -14.28 -14.36
C ALA A 255 -5.45 -14.98 -15.56
N THR A 256 -4.95 -16.14 -15.94
CA THR A 256 -5.51 -16.94 -17.03
C THR A 256 -6.94 -17.32 -16.72
N GLY A 257 -7.85 -17.14 -17.68
CA GLY A 257 -9.26 -17.52 -17.51
C GLY A 257 -10.10 -16.58 -16.64
N GLY A 258 -9.49 -15.68 -15.90
CA GLY A 258 -10.21 -14.70 -15.06
C GLY A 258 -10.06 -14.91 -13.58
N VAL A 259 -10.90 -14.25 -12.79
CA VAL A 259 -10.88 -14.25 -11.31
C VAL A 259 -12.30 -14.44 -10.79
N ASP A 260 -12.48 -15.29 -9.79
CA ASP A 260 -13.75 -15.41 -9.10
C ASP A 260 -14.14 -14.07 -8.42
N ARG A 261 -15.34 -13.57 -8.73
CA ARG A 261 -15.80 -12.26 -8.24
C ARG A 261 -15.89 -12.20 -6.72
N ASP A 262 -16.43 -13.24 -6.10
CA ASP A 262 -16.69 -13.24 -4.67
C ASP A 262 -15.38 -13.39 -3.89
N LEU A 263 -14.40 -14.12 -4.44
CA LEU A 263 -13.04 -14.18 -3.89
C LEU A 263 -12.30 -12.84 -4.06
N ALA A 264 -12.46 -12.15 -5.19
CA ALA A 264 -11.93 -10.80 -5.40
C ALA A 264 -12.54 -9.79 -4.43
N ALA A 265 -13.84 -9.92 -4.14
CA ALA A 265 -14.55 -9.11 -3.14
C ALA A 265 -13.99 -9.34 -1.72
N MET A 266 -13.81 -10.60 -1.32
CA MET A 266 -13.21 -10.93 -0.02
C MET A 266 -11.76 -10.42 0.07
N ARG A 267 -10.99 -10.54 -1.02
CA ARG A 267 -9.63 -10.00 -1.12
C ARG A 267 -9.61 -8.49 -0.89
N THR A 268 -10.50 -7.76 -1.54
CA THR A 268 -10.64 -6.30 -1.38
C THR A 268 -10.98 -5.92 0.05
N CYS A 269 -11.92 -6.62 0.68
CA CYS A 269 -12.27 -6.42 2.09
C CYS A 269 -11.10 -6.74 3.03
N TRP A 270 -10.33 -7.78 2.73
CA TRP A 270 -9.15 -8.16 3.51
C TRP A 270 -8.00 -7.16 3.37
N LYS A 271 -7.76 -6.62 2.16
CA LYS A 271 -6.79 -5.52 1.93
C LYS A 271 -7.20 -4.28 2.73
N LEU A 272 -8.47 -3.85 2.68
CA LEU A 272 -8.97 -2.73 3.48
C LEU A 272 -8.81 -2.98 4.98
N ALA A 273 -9.17 -4.16 5.49
CA ALA A 273 -9.00 -4.52 6.90
C ALA A 273 -7.52 -4.48 7.32
N THR A 274 -6.63 -4.94 6.43
CA THR A 274 -5.17 -4.87 6.64
C THR A 274 -4.70 -3.41 6.71
N ALA A 275 -5.19 -2.53 5.83
CA ALA A 275 -4.87 -1.11 5.86
C ALA A 275 -5.36 -0.43 7.14
N VAL A 276 -6.57 -0.75 7.61
CA VAL A 276 -7.14 -0.28 8.89
C VAL A 276 -6.25 -0.68 10.06
N VAL A 277 -5.92 -1.97 10.18
CA VAL A 277 -5.10 -2.47 11.29
C VAL A 277 -3.66 -1.97 11.17
N SER A 278 -3.07 -1.96 9.98
CA SER A 278 -1.71 -1.46 9.75
C SER A 278 -1.59 0.04 9.98
N GLY A 279 -2.58 0.85 9.62
CA GLY A 279 -2.64 2.28 9.89
C GLY A 279 -3.09 2.64 11.32
N GLY A 280 -3.63 1.68 12.10
CA GLY A 280 -4.24 1.97 13.40
C GLY A 280 -5.48 2.86 13.27
N THR A 281 -6.18 2.74 12.16
CA THR A 281 -7.36 3.55 11.85
C THR A 281 -8.48 3.22 12.83
N ARG A 282 -9.11 4.27 13.37
CA ARG A 282 -10.28 4.13 14.23
C ARG A 282 -11.41 3.44 13.46
N HIS A 283 -12.10 2.53 14.12
CA HIS A 283 -13.26 1.82 13.59
C HIS A 283 -14.28 1.54 14.69
N PRO A 284 -15.55 1.27 14.37
CA PRO A 284 -16.62 1.15 15.37
C PRO A 284 -16.63 -0.18 16.15
N TRP A 285 -15.87 -1.17 15.68
CA TRP A 285 -15.81 -2.48 16.32
C TRP A 285 -14.79 -2.50 17.46
N PRO A 286 -14.81 -3.52 18.35
CA PRO A 286 -13.78 -3.67 19.38
C PRO A 286 -12.36 -3.64 18.78
N THR A 287 -11.43 -2.99 19.46
CA THR A 287 -10.02 -2.86 19.02
C THR A 287 -9.32 -4.21 18.87
N SER A 288 -9.84 -5.26 19.51
CA SER A 288 -9.41 -6.66 19.37
C SER A 288 -9.96 -7.37 18.13
N THR A 289 -10.80 -6.70 17.32
CA THR A 289 -11.27 -7.27 16.05
C THR A 289 -10.07 -7.48 15.13
N THR A 290 -9.84 -8.74 14.73
CA THR A 290 -8.72 -9.11 13.88
C THR A 290 -8.97 -8.72 12.42
N VAL A 291 -7.90 -8.68 11.60
CA VAL A 291 -8.00 -8.42 10.16
C VAL A 291 -9.02 -9.34 9.50
N ASP A 292 -8.95 -10.66 9.76
CA ASP A 292 -9.87 -11.63 9.16
C ASP A 292 -11.34 -11.38 9.56
N LYS A 293 -11.58 -11.10 10.85
CA LYS A 293 -12.93 -10.77 11.33
C LYS A 293 -13.43 -9.43 10.79
N MET A 294 -12.54 -8.49 10.59
CA MET A 294 -12.88 -7.19 10.02
C MET A 294 -13.18 -7.30 8.52
N ALA A 295 -12.42 -8.13 7.80
CA ALA A 295 -12.67 -8.43 6.40
C ALA A 295 -14.07 -9.02 6.19
N ALA A 296 -14.46 -10.00 7.02
CA ALA A 296 -15.82 -10.55 7.00
C ALA A 296 -16.89 -9.47 7.24
N LYS A 297 -16.67 -8.57 8.21
CA LYS A 297 -17.60 -7.45 8.46
C LYS A 297 -17.70 -6.47 7.29
N PHE A 298 -16.62 -6.21 6.57
CA PHE A 298 -16.65 -5.41 5.35
C PHE A 298 -17.37 -6.15 4.23
N TYR A 299 -17.15 -7.45 4.12
CA TYR A 299 -17.82 -8.29 3.14
C TYR A 299 -19.35 -8.28 3.34
N ASP A 300 -19.82 -8.33 4.58
CA ASP A 300 -21.24 -8.19 4.95
C ASP A 300 -21.86 -6.81 4.58
N LEU A 301 -21.03 -5.81 4.27
CA LEU A 301 -21.50 -4.50 3.81
C LEU A 301 -21.71 -4.43 2.30
N LEU A 302 -21.22 -5.40 1.53
CA LEU A 302 -21.39 -5.44 0.09
C LEU A 302 -22.85 -5.71 -0.28
N PRO A 303 -23.36 -5.13 -1.38
CA PRO A 303 -24.72 -5.43 -1.85
C PRO A 303 -24.76 -6.82 -2.50
N ASP A 304 -25.92 -7.47 -2.40
CA ASP A 304 -26.30 -8.70 -3.16
C ASP A 304 -25.24 -9.82 -3.14
N VAL A 305 -24.52 -9.94 -2.03
CA VAL A 305 -23.56 -11.03 -1.83
C VAL A 305 -24.29 -12.32 -1.59
N THR A 306 -24.05 -13.31 -2.45
CA THR A 306 -24.64 -14.65 -2.34
C THR A 306 -23.63 -15.73 -1.96
N GLY A 307 -22.33 -15.42 -2.10
CA GLY A 307 -21.24 -16.33 -1.76
C GLY A 307 -20.74 -16.11 -0.32
N ASP A 308 -20.08 -17.12 0.22
CA ASP A 308 -19.35 -17.06 1.48
C ASP A 308 -17.91 -17.57 1.23
N PRO A 309 -17.06 -16.74 0.56
CA PRO A 309 -15.71 -17.14 0.24
C PRO A 309 -14.89 -17.31 1.51
N SER A 310 -14.27 -18.48 1.63
CA SER A 310 -13.44 -18.80 2.79
C SER A 310 -12.20 -17.91 2.85
N ILE A 311 -11.97 -17.27 4.01
CA ILE A 311 -10.74 -16.52 4.29
C ILE A 311 -9.51 -17.44 4.23
N ASP A 312 -9.63 -18.70 4.63
CA ASP A 312 -8.53 -19.66 4.49
C ASP A 312 -8.20 -19.95 3.02
N HIS A 313 -9.21 -20.02 2.15
CA HIS A 313 -8.99 -20.11 0.69
C HIS A 313 -8.29 -18.85 0.18
N LEU A 314 -8.73 -17.67 0.60
CA LEU A 314 -8.07 -16.41 0.23
C LEU A 314 -6.59 -16.42 0.64
N HIS A 315 -6.26 -16.87 1.85
CA HIS A 315 -4.87 -16.96 2.29
C HIS A 315 -4.03 -17.89 1.40
N VAL A 316 -4.61 -18.99 0.93
CA VAL A 316 -3.95 -19.92 0.00
C VAL A 316 -3.78 -19.28 -1.37
N ALA A 317 -4.81 -18.62 -1.90
CA ALA A 317 -4.76 -17.93 -3.19
C ALA A 317 -3.71 -16.78 -3.18
N GLU A 318 -3.71 -15.95 -2.14
CA GLU A 318 -2.70 -14.89 -1.94
C GLU A 318 -1.28 -15.46 -1.79
N ALA A 319 -1.12 -16.61 -1.12
CA ALA A 319 0.17 -17.26 -1.00
C ALA A 319 0.67 -17.76 -2.35
N ALA A 320 -0.22 -18.34 -3.17
CA ALA A 320 0.12 -18.76 -4.54
C ALA A 320 0.52 -17.56 -5.42
N LEU A 321 -0.21 -16.44 -5.34
CA LEU A 321 0.15 -15.19 -6.01
C LEU A 321 1.55 -14.71 -5.58
N ARG A 322 1.86 -14.75 -4.28
CA ARG A 322 3.20 -14.39 -3.78
C ARG A 322 4.29 -15.32 -4.29
N VAL A 323 4.03 -16.62 -4.38
CA VAL A 323 4.99 -17.57 -4.96
C VAL A 323 5.31 -17.20 -6.40
N GLU A 324 4.32 -16.82 -7.21
CA GLU A 324 4.53 -16.38 -8.58
C GLU A 324 5.24 -15.02 -8.66
N ALA A 325 4.77 -14.03 -7.90
CA ALA A 325 5.26 -12.66 -7.98
C ALA A 325 6.62 -12.46 -7.29
N ILE A 326 6.85 -13.09 -6.13
CA ILE A 326 8.00 -12.87 -5.24
C ILE A 326 8.93 -14.08 -5.23
N GLY A 327 8.37 -15.28 -5.33
CA GLY A 327 9.05 -16.56 -5.09
C GLY A 327 8.87 -17.05 -3.66
N GLY A 328 9.62 -18.08 -3.29
CA GLY A 328 9.56 -18.66 -1.96
C GLY A 328 8.62 -19.87 -1.87
N ASP A 329 8.35 -20.29 -0.64
CA ASP A 329 7.54 -21.48 -0.32
C ASP A 329 6.11 -21.08 0.05
N ILE A 330 5.13 -21.80 -0.51
CA ILE A 330 3.71 -21.50 -0.31
C ILE A 330 3.27 -21.64 1.15
N ALA A 331 3.75 -22.65 1.87
CA ALA A 331 3.39 -22.87 3.27
C ALA A 331 3.88 -21.72 4.16
N THR A 332 5.07 -21.20 3.87
CA THR A 332 5.63 -20.02 4.54
C THR A 332 4.75 -18.79 4.29
N HIS A 333 4.34 -18.56 3.04
CA HIS A 333 3.46 -17.43 2.71
C HIS A 333 2.08 -17.56 3.35
N VAL A 334 1.47 -18.75 3.35
CA VAL A 334 0.20 -19.02 4.05
C VAL A 334 0.34 -18.72 5.54
N ALA A 335 1.40 -19.21 6.19
CA ALA A 335 1.63 -18.94 7.60
C ALA A 335 1.78 -17.44 7.91
N GLN A 336 2.46 -16.69 7.03
CA GLN A 336 2.59 -15.24 7.14
C GLN A 336 1.26 -14.51 6.99
N LEU A 337 0.44 -14.88 5.99
CA LEU A 337 -0.88 -14.29 5.75
C LEU A 337 -1.83 -14.57 6.90
N ARG A 338 -1.89 -15.80 7.40
CA ARG A 338 -2.64 -16.15 8.62
C ARG A 338 -2.17 -15.38 9.84
N ALA A 339 -0.86 -15.10 9.97
CA ALA A 339 -0.34 -14.27 11.05
C ALA A 339 -0.80 -12.81 10.92
N VAL A 340 -0.88 -12.26 9.70
CA VAL A 340 -1.48 -10.94 9.44
C VAL A 340 -2.98 -10.96 9.76
N GLY A 341 -3.69 -11.97 9.30
CA GLY A 341 -5.13 -12.14 9.54
C GLY A 341 -5.54 -12.15 11.01
N ARG A 342 -4.65 -12.63 11.90
CA ARG A 342 -4.85 -12.64 13.37
C ARG A 342 -4.52 -11.33 14.07
N ARG A 343 -3.93 -10.34 13.40
CA ARG A 343 -3.58 -9.04 14.01
C ARG A 343 -4.83 -8.18 14.21
N SER A 344 -4.74 -7.32 15.21
CA SER A 344 -5.78 -6.34 15.53
C SER A 344 -5.15 -4.97 15.85
N VAL A 345 -5.95 -3.92 15.92
CA VAL A 345 -5.50 -2.60 16.37
C VAL A 345 -5.03 -2.65 17.82
N ALA A 346 -5.61 -3.52 18.67
CA ALA A 346 -5.19 -3.69 20.07
C ALA A 346 -3.73 -4.18 20.18
N ASP A 347 -3.25 -4.98 19.23
CA ASP A 347 -1.87 -5.48 19.23
C ASP A 347 -0.84 -4.36 19.00
N ARG A 348 -1.27 -3.21 18.53
CA ARG A 348 -0.44 -2.02 18.27
C ARG A 348 -0.35 -1.09 19.47
N THR A 349 -1.27 -1.22 20.43
CA THR A 349 -1.26 -0.36 21.62
C THR A 349 -0.05 -0.66 22.51
N VAL A 350 0.64 0.42 22.86
CA VAL A 350 1.93 0.54 23.56
C VAL A 350 2.02 -0.17 24.92
N GLY A 351 0.96 -0.93 25.32
CA GLY A 351 0.80 -1.43 26.70
C GLY A 351 1.79 -2.50 27.14
N ASP A 352 1.98 -3.54 26.34
CA ASP A 352 2.58 -4.78 26.86
C ASP A 352 4.10 -4.89 26.64
N GLY A 353 4.64 -4.39 25.55
CA GLY A 353 6.09 -4.42 25.29
C GLY A 353 6.88 -3.55 26.27
N HIS A 354 6.33 -2.39 26.69
CA HIS A 354 6.99 -1.52 27.69
C HIS A 354 6.83 -2.08 29.10
N ARG A 355 5.65 -2.60 29.42
CA ARG A 355 5.43 -3.22 30.73
C ARG A 355 6.28 -4.47 30.89
N SER A 356 6.44 -5.28 29.86
CA SER A 356 7.30 -6.48 29.91
C SER A 356 8.79 -6.14 29.85
N ALA A 357 9.22 -5.13 29.08
CA ALA A 357 10.60 -4.64 29.06
C ALA A 357 10.95 -3.93 30.37
N LEU A 358 10.03 -3.12 30.92
CA LEU A 358 10.20 -2.48 32.22
C LEU A 358 10.18 -3.52 33.36
N ARG A 359 9.29 -4.51 33.31
CA ARG A 359 9.29 -5.65 34.26
C ARG A 359 10.57 -6.44 34.18
N ARG A 360 11.11 -6.70 32.98
CA ARG A 360 12.42 -7.36 32.81
C ARG A 360 13.55 -6.50 33.36
N ARG A 361 13.59 -5.20 33.05
CA ARG A 361 14.59 -4.27 33.59
C ARG A 361 14.49 -4.13 35.12
N LEU A 362 13.27 -4.05 35.66
CA LEU A 362 13.04 -4.04 37.11
C LEU A 362 13.43 -5.37 37.77
N ALA A 363 13.21 -6.52 37.11
CA ALA A 363 13.65 -7.82 37.61
C ALA A 363 15.18 -7.95 37.57
N THR A 364 15.85 -7.37 36.59
CA THR A 364 17.32 -7.31 36.50
C THR A 364 17.89 -6.36 37.56
N LEU A 365 17.27 -5.19 37.78
CA LEU A 365 17.66 -4.24 38.83
C LEU A 365 17.50 -4.82 40.24
N LYS A 366 16.45 -5.61 40.49
CA LYS A 366 16.25 -6.32 41.79
C LYS A 366 17.35 -7.34 42.11
N ARG A 367 18.05 -7.85 41.08
CA ARG A 367 19.16 -8.82 41.28
C ARG A 367 20.50 -8.14 41.57
N LEU A 368 20.58 -6.82 41.53
CA LEU A 368 21.77 -6.06 41.87
C LEU A 368 21.77 -5.72 43.38
N PRO A 369 22.91 -5.68 44.06
CA PRO A 369 23.00 -5.22 45.43
C PRO A 369 22.39 -3.81 45.56
N GLY A 370 21.41 -3.64 46.44
CA GLY A 370 20.68 -2.36 46.61
C GLY A 370 19.54 -2.08 45.60
N GLY A 371 19.29 -3.01 44.65
CA GLY A 371 18.29 -2.80 43.55
C GLY A 371 16.83 -2.78 44.04
N GLU A 372 16.53 -3.31 45.21
CA GLU A 372 15.16 -3.25 45.77
C GLU A 372 14.73 -1.85 46.16
N LEU A 373 15.65 -1.02 46.64
CA LEU A 373 15.40 0.39 47.00
C LEU A 373 15.09 1.22 45.73
N LEU A 374 15.87 1.02 44.67
CA LEU A 374 15.66 1.70 43.38
C LEU A 374 14.36 1.25 42.72
N ALA A 375 14.00 -0.02 42.73
CA ALA A 375 12.76 -0.55 42.20
C ALA A 375 11.52 -0.01 42.94
N THR A 376 11.65 0.26 44.22
CA THR A 376 10.61 0.84 45.07
C THR A 376 10.44 2.34 44.80
N LEU A 377 11.52 3.08 44.58
CA LEU A 377 11.49 4.50 44.22
C LEU A 377 10.82 4.72 42.88
N VAL A 378 11.11 3.91 41.87
CA VAL A 378 10.49 3.97 40.52
C VAL A 378 8.99 3.65 40.55
N ARG A 379 8.53 2.83 41.53
CA ARG A 379 7.09 2.59 41.74
C ARG A 379 6.37 3.74 42.44
N ARG A 380 7.05 4.54 43.24
CA ARG A 380 6.46 5.69 43.93
C ARG A 380 6.39 6.96 43.07
N LEU A 381 7.17 6.99 41.98
CA LEU A 381 7.18 8.11 41.03
C LEU A 381 6.17 7.92 39.85
N ARG A 382 5.29 6.94 39.95
CA ARG A 382 4.11 6.69 39.12
C ARG A 382 2.83 6.88 39.94
#